data_201bcaa9879bcb1c2541fb6d5abf77bd
#
_entry.id   201bcaa9879bcb1c2541fb6d5abf77bd
#
_cell.length_a   1.000
_cell.length_b   1.000
_cell.length_c   1.000
_cell.angle_alpha   90.00
_cell.angle_beta   90.00
_cell.angle_gamma   90.00
#
_symmetry.space_group_name_H-M   'P 1'
#
loop_
_entity.id
_entity.type
_entity.pdbx_description
1 polymer ?
#
loop_
_entity_poly.entity_id
_entity_poly.type
_entity_poly.pdbx_seq_one_letter_code
_entity_poly.pdbx_strand_id
1 'polypeptide(L)'
;MKKKLLALFLALVMVGAVLPGCGDGSKDPGGQGNNGETGEPVKGGEITVGIAQDLDDSLDPHQTVAAGTREVLFNIFEGLVKPNSDGEMIPAVAEKYTLSEDGTTYTFTLREGVKFHNGQTVTAEDVVYSINRCAAVPEGQEKPLVAAFSAVKSVEALDEKTVAVTIAQRDLEFISYMTAAIIPADYENQATAPVGTGPFRFVSRTPQQDFVMERFEDYWGAPAWLDKVTYKICENADALVMNLNGGSIDLCAHLTSAQASQLNQSFQVLEGTMNLVQAIYLNNQAKPFDNQLVRQALCYAIDRQGIMDMVADGHGTAVGSSIYPAFTKYFLP
;
A
#
# COMPACT_ATOMS: atom_id res chain seq x y z
N MET A 1 40.08 -1.46 53.68
CA MET A 1 39.43 -2.55 54.43
C MET A 1 37.92 -2.39 54.23
N LYS A 2 37.22 -3.48 53.95
CA LYS A 2 35.78 -3.65 53.69
C LYS A 2 35.38 -3.67 52.19
N LYS A 3 35.90 -4.63 51.49
CA LYS A 3 35.27 -5.36 50.39
C LYS A 3 35.05 -6.78 50.91
N LYS A 4 33.90 -7.39 50.60
CA LYS A 4 33.38 -8.73 50.92
C LYS A 4 32.20 -8.67 51.89
N LEU A 5 30.99 -8.61 51.31
CA LEU A 5 29.74 -9.22 51.78
C LEU A 5 28.61 -8.82 50.83
N LEU A 6 28.52 -9.47 49.68
CA LEU A 6 27.28 -9.55 48.89
C LEU A 6 27.43 -10.67 47.84
N ALA A 7 27.49 -11.88 48.30
CA ALA A 7 27.43 -13.07 47.47
C ALA A 7 27.00 -14.25 48.36
N LEU A 8 25.74 -14.22 48.81
CA LEU A 8 25.12 -15.41 49.43
C LEU A 8 23.62 -15.15 49.65
N PHE A 9 22.85 -15.06 48.59
CA PHE A 9 21.38 -15.23 48.68
C PHE A 9 20.82 -15.44 47.27
N LEU A 10 21.16 -16.56 46.63
CA LEU A 10 20.44 -17.08 45.45
C LEU A 10 20.72 -18.58 45.31
N ALA A 11 20.28 -19.34 46.26
CA ALA A 11 20.16 -20.79 46.11
C ALA A 11 19.23 -21.26 47.21
N LEU A 12 17.95 -21.35 46.98
CA LEU A 12 17.00 -22.30 47.58
C LEU A 12 15.55 -21.87 47.19
N VAL A 13 15.03 -22.41 46.12
CA VAL A 13 13.67 -22.96 46.07
C VAL A 13 13.57 -23.72 44.73
N MET A 14 13.98 -24.96 44.76
CA MET A 14 13.56 -26.00 43.84
C MET A 14 13.26 -27.21 44.69
N VAL A 15 12.01 -27.44 45.00
CA VAL A 15 11.48 -28.78 45.34
C VAL A 15 9.96 -28.80 45.15
N GLY A 16 9.50 -29.65 44.27
CA GLY A 16 8.29 -30.43 44.48
C GLY A 16 7.06 -30.08 43.65
N ALA A 17 6.85 -30.81 42.57
CA ALA A 17 5.66 -31.66 42.46
C ALA A 17 5.74 -32.50 41.17
N VAL A 18 6.07 -33.75 41.35
CA VAL A 18 5.88 -34.84 40.39
C VAL A 18 4.56 -35.51 40.75
N LEU A 19 3.68 -35.76 39.80
CA LEU A 19 2.86 -36.97 39.75
C LEU A 19 2.22 -37.18 38.35
N PRO A 20 1.94 -38.42 37.97
CA PRO A 20 1.96 -38.89 36.59
C PRO A 20 0.54 -39.19 36.04
N GLY A 21 0.45 -39.15 34.73
CA GLY A 21 -0.71 -39.63 33.98
C GLY A 21 -0.27 -40.36 32.73
N CYS A 22 -0.34 -41.67 32.75
CA CYS A 22 -0.15 -42.54 31.61
C CYS A 22 -1.33 -42.43 30.61
N GLY A 23 -1.01 -42.50 29.32
CA GLY A 23 -1.96 -42.68 28.25
C GLY A 23 -1.25 -42.90 26.92
N ASP A 24 -1.29 -44.10 26.48
CA ASP A 24 -0.63 -44.81 25.40
C ASP A 24 -1.03 -44.31 23.98
N GLY A 25 -0.15 -44.41 23.00
CA GLY A 25 -0.50 -44.79 21.66
C GLY A 25 -0.24 -43.85 20.49
N SER A 26 0.76 -44.24 19.74
CA SER A 26 1.02 -44.12 18.30
C SER A 26 1.78 -42.88 17.78
N LYS A 27 2.96 -43.20 17.31
CA LYS A 27 3.87 -42.36 16.52
C LYS A 27 3.36 -42.16 15.11
N ASP A 28 3.39 -40.90 14.64
CA ASP A 28 3.56 -40.59 13.25
C ASP A 28 4.55 -39.39 13.11
N PRO A 29 5.58 -39.47 12.26
CA PRO A 29 6.58 -38.43 12.12
C PRO A 29 6.15 -37.49 10.99
N GLY A 30 5.57 -36.35 11.33
CA GLY A 30 5.15 -35.35 10.34
C GLY A 30 5.20 -33.95 10.92
N GLY A 31 6.15 -33.17 10.45
CA GLY A 31 6.08 -31.71 10.33
C GLY A 31 5.76 -30.91 11.60
N GLN A 32 6.79 -30.40 12.28
CA GLN A 32 6.64 -29.28 13.18
C GLN A 32 6.31 -28.02 12.38
N GLY A 33 5.01 -27.83 12.08
CA GLY A 33 4.48 -26.53 11.81
C GLY A 33 4.44 -25.75 13.11
N ASN A 34 5.17 -24.65 13.16
CA ASN A 34 5.07 -23.68 14.24
C ASN A 34 3.64 -23.12 14.21
N ASN A 35 2.76 -23.63 15.07
CA ASN A 35 1.45 -23.04 15.32
C ASN A 35 1.70 -21.71 16.03
N GLY A 36 1.84 -20.62 15.25
CA GLY A 36 1.68 -19.29 15.78
C GLY A 36 0.31 -19.24 16.44
N GLU A 37 0.25 -19.00 17.73
CA GLU A 37 -0.97 -18.68 18.43
C GLU A 37 -1.64 -17.55 17.66
N THR A 38 -2.77 -17.82 17.02
CA THR A 38 -3.67 -16.81 16.48
C THR A 38 -4.38 -16.17 17.68
N GLY A 39 -3.64 -15.37 18.45
CA GLY A 39 -4.22 -14.49 19.45
C GLY A 39 -5.18 -13.53 18.76
N GLU A 40 -6.27 -13.19 19.43
CA GLU A 40 -7.13 -12.12 18.93
C GLU A 40 -6.28 -10.84 18.75
N PRO A 41 -6.52 -10.05 17.68
CA PRO A 41 -5.79 -8.81 17.48
C PRO A 41 -5.92 -7.89 18.70
N VAL A 42 -4.81 -7.37 19.18
CA VAL A 42 -4.77 -6.47 20.35
C VAL A 42 -4.69 -5.02 19.84
N LYS A 43 -5.63 -4.19 20.30
CA LYS A 43 -5.61 -2.75 19.98
C LYS A 43 -4.48 -2.05 20.74
N GLY A 44 -3.74 -1.20 20.05
CA GLY A 44 -2.65 -0.40 20.61
C GLY A 44 -1.28 -0.80 20.07
N GLY A 45 -0.25 -0.13 20.58
CA GLY A 45 1.13 -0.36 20.20
C GLY A 45 1.60 0.44 18.99
N GLU A 46 2.91 0.35 18.77
CA GLU A 46 3.61 1.09 17.73
C GLU A 46 4.39 0.12 16.84
N ILE A 47 4.60 0.48 15.58
CA ILE A 47 5.44 -0.27 14.64
C ILE A 47 6.38 0.68 13.90
N THR A 48 7.60 0.22 13.64
CA THR A 48 8.57 0.90 12.79
C THR A 48 8.74 0.15 11.48
N VAL A 49 8.41 0.81 10.37
CA VAL A 49 8.50 0.26 9.01
C VAL A 49 9.73 0.84 8.33
N GLY A 50 10.62 -0.01 7.83
CA GLY A 50 11.79 0.41 7.07
C GLY A 50 11.44 0.66 5.60
N ILE A 51 11.91 1.79 5.04
CA ILE A 51 11.84 2.11 3.61
C ILE A 51 13.22 2.51 3.09
N ALA A 52 13.55 2.08 1.86
CA ALA A 52 14.88 2.30 1.26
C ALA A 52 15.03 3.66 0.58
N GLN A 53 13.97 4.43 0.46
CA GLN A 53 13.95 5.73 -0.21
C GLN A 53 13.14 6.71 0.62
N ASP A 54 13.59 7.97 0.66
CA ASP A 54 12.79 9.04 1.25
C ASP A 54 11.55 9.31 0.40
N LEU A 55 10.57 9.92 1.02
CA LEU A 55 9.34 10.36 0.36
C LEU A 55 9.63 11.57 -0.56
N ASP A 56 8.73 11.83 -1.51
CA ASP A 56 8.76 13.06 -2.31
C ASP A 56 8.86 14.30 -1.42
N ASP A 57 9.46 15.38 -1.92
CA ASP A 57 9.55 16.64 -1.16
C ASP A 57 8.17 17.17 -0.78
N SER A 58 7.19 17.01 -1.67
CA SER A 58 5.79 17.33 -1.42
C SER A 58 5.01 16.10 -0.98
N LEU A 59 4.27 16.23 0.14
CA LEU A 59 3.32 15.22 0.63
C LEU A 59 1.90 15.45 0.08
N ASP A 60 1.72 16.40 -0.83
CA ASP A 60 0.45 16.68 -1.48
C ASP A 60 0.02 15.49 -2.36
N PRO A 61 -1.12 14.84 -2.07
CA PRO A 61 -1.51 13.59 -2.72
C PRO A 61 -1.78 13.73 -4.22
N HIS A 62 -2.08 14.95 -4.69
CA HIS A 62 -2.32 15.23 -6.09
C HIS A 62 -1.03 15.54 -6.88
N GLN A 63 0.10 15.74 -6.19
CA GLN A 63 1.38 16.08 -6.79
C GLN A 63 2.43 14.98 -6.65
N THR A 64 2.23 14.03 -5.73
CA THR A 64 3.16 12.92 -5.52
C THR A 64 3.26 12.03 -6.75
N VAL A 65 4.50 11.69 -7.15
CA VAL A 65 4.78 10.84 -8.31
C VAL A 65 5.41 9.51 -7.93
N ALA A 66 6.23 9.47 -6.86
CA ALA A 66 6.89 8.26 -6.42
C ALA A 66 5.91 7.23 -5.85
N ALA A 67 6.03 5.98 -6.28
CA ALA A 67 5.17 4.89 -5.80
C ALA A 67 5.28 4.69 -4.29
N GLY A 68 6.51 4.73 -3.72
CA GLY A 68 6.73 4.58 -2.28
C GLY A 68 6.06 5.69 -1.46
N THR A 69 6.07 6.94 -1.94
CA THR A 69 5.33 8.03 -1.27
C THR A 69 3.83 7.76 -1.28
N ARG A 70 3.27 7.29 -2.40
CA ARG A 70 1.85 6.95 -2.50
C ARG A 70 1.45 5.81 -1.56
N GLU A 71 2.29 4.79 -1.42
CA GLU A 71 2.06 3.68 -0.48
C GLU A 71 1.97 4.17 0.97
N VAL A 72 2.83 5.09 1.38
CA VAL A 72 2.78 5.69 2.71
C VAL A 72 1.53 6.56 2.86
N LEU A 73 1.28 7.45 1.91
CA LEU A 73 0.18 8.40 1.96
C LEU A 73 -1.21 7.76 1.79
N PHE A 74 -1.31 6.54 1.25
CA PHE A 74 -2.55 5.76 1.19
C PHE A 74 -3.18 5.54 2.56
N ASN A 75 -2.39 5.57 3.64
CA ASN A 75 -2.88 5.47 5.01
C ASN A 75 -3.49 6.78 5.55
N ILE A 76 -3.18 7.90 4.90
CA ILE A 76 -3.61 9.26 5.29
C ILE A 76 -4.81 9.71 4.47
N PHE A 77 -4.83 9.35 3.18
CA PHE A 77 -5.81 9.85 2.23
C PHE A 77 -6.73 8.75 1.71
N GLU A 78 -7.97 9.12 1.48
CA GLU A 78 -8.95 8.29 0.77
C GLU A 78 -9.63 9.10 -0.34
N GLY A 79 -10.04 8.40 -1.38
CA GLY A 79 -10.89 8.94 -2.45
C GLY A 79 -12.38 8.67 -2.21
N LEU A 80 -13.19 8.90 -3.23
CA LEU A 80 -14.61 8.52 -3.21
C LEU A 80 -14.78 7.01 -3.15
N VAL A 81 -13.87 6.28 -3.79
CA VAL A 81 -13.73 4.82 -3.73
C VAL A 81 -12.31 4.45 -3.36
N LYS A 82 -12.10 3.20 -2.96
CA LYS A 82 -10.79 2.61 -2.69
C LYS A 82 -10.73 1.16 -3.17
N PRO A 83 -9.55 0.61 -3.49
CA PRO A 83 -9.44 -0.80 -3.81
C PRO A 83 -9.60 -1.65 -2.53
N ASN A 84 -10.22 -2.83 -2.67
CA ASN A 84 -10.16 -3.88 -1.66
C ASN A 84 -8.94 -4.79 -1.90
N SER A 85 -8.79 -5.85 -1.10
CA SER A 85 -7.69 -6.83 -1.24
C SER A 85 -7.68 -7.56 -2.59
N ASP A 86 -8.81 -7.61 -3.27
CA ASP A 86 -8.96 -8.28 -4.58
C ASP A 86 -8.77 -7.29 -5.74
N GLY A 87 -8.49 -6.00 -5.44
CA GLY A 87 -8.34 -4.94 -6.42
C GLY A 87 -9.66 -4.37 -6.96
N GLU A 88 -10.79 -4.76 -6.39
CA GLU A 88 -12.10 -4.21 -6.77
C GLU A 88 -12.30 -2.84 -6.12
N MET A 89 -12.90 -1.90 -6.87
CA MET A 89 -13.24 -0.57 -6.34
C MET A 89 -14.48 -0.65 -5.47
N ILE A 90 -14.30 -0.40 -4.17
CA ILE A 90 -15.37 -0.34 -3.19
C ILE A 90 -15.60 1.11 -2.71
N PRO A 91 -16.82 1.46 -2.28
CA PRO A 91 -17.11 2.77 -1.69
C PRO A 91 -16.21 3.11 -0.50
N ALA A 92 -15.72 4.36 -0.44
CA ALA A 92 -14.91 4.91 0.65
C ALA A 92 -15.55 6.17 1.22
N VAL A 93 -15.08 7.38 0.88
CA VAL A 93 -15.73 8.64 1.29
C VAL A 93 -17.15 8.72 0.73
N ALA A 94 -17.39 8.19 -0.47
CA ALA A 94 -18.76 7.93 -0.92
C ALA A 94 -19.33 6.67 -0.25
N GLU A 95 -20.59 6.68 0.11
CA GLU A 95 -21.34 5.51 0.55
C GLU A 95 -21.72 4.61 -0.61
N LYS A 96 -22.07 5.23 -1.74
CA LYS A 96 -22.46 4.55 -2.98
C LYS A 96 -22.27 5.48 -4.19
N TYR A 97 -22.27 4.86 -5.36
CA TYR A 97 -22.32 5.59 -6.62
C TYR A 97 -23.20 4.90 -7.65
N THR A 98 -23.65 5.66 -8.64
CA THR A 98 -24.36 5.15 -9.81
C THR A 98 -23.74 5.72 -11.09
N LEU A 99 -23.88 4.99 -12.18
CA LEU A 99 -23.45 5.40 -13.51
C LEU A 99 -24.68 5.60 -14.39
N SER A 100 -24.74 6.70 -15.13
CA SER A 100 -25.79 6.98 -16.08
C SER A 100 -25.86 5.93 -17.19
N GLU A 101 -27.01 5.79 -17.86
CA GLU A 101 -27.21 4.79 -18.93
C GLU A 101 -26.22 4.95 -20.08
N ASP A 102 -25.86 6.19 -20.42
CA ASP A 102 -24.88 6.51 -21.47
C ASP A 102 -23.43 6.28 -20.99
N GLY A 103 -23.21 6.01 -19.70
CA GLY A 103 -21.91 5.73 -19.11
C GLY A 103 -21.00 6.94 -19.01
N THR A 104 -21.55 8.16 -18.99
CA THR A 104 -20.74 9.39 -18.96
C THR A 104 -20.83 10.16 -17.65
N THR A 105 -21.81 9.88 -16.77
CA THR A 105 -21.97 10.58 -15.52
C THR A 105 -21.97 9.62 -14.34
N TYR A 106 -21.00 9.79 -13.45
CA TYR A 106 -20.94 9.11 -12.17
C TYR A 106 -21.57 10.00 -11.11
N THR A 107 -22.57 9.51 -10.39
CA THR A 107 -23.21 10.22 -9.28
C THR A 107 -22.86 9.54 -7.97
N PHE A 108 -22.16 10.26 -7.08
CA PHE A 108 -21.71 9.77 -5.80
C PHE A 108 -22.59 10.34 -4.68
N THR A 109 -23.02 9.49 -3.76
CA THR A 109 -23.62 9.90 -2.49
C THR A 109 -22.58 9.82 -1.42
N LEU A 110 -22.27 10.92 -0.73
CA LEU A 110 -21.27 10.98 0.33
C LEU A 110 -21.75 10.27 1.58
N ARG A 111 -20.83 9.62 2.26
CA ARG A 111 -21.05 9.02 3.58
C ARG A 111 -21.27 10.12 4.62
N GLU A 112 -22.20 9.88 5.52
CA GLU A 112 -22.46 10.84 6.61
C GLU A 112 -21.37 10.80 7.68
N GLY A 113 -20.96 11.97 8.16
CA GLY A 113 -20.06 12.11 9.30
C GLY A 113 -18.59 11.80 9.03
N VAL A 114 -18.18 11.66 7.77
CA VAL A 114 -16.76 11.55 7.43
C VAL A 114 -16.05 12.84 7.83
N LYS A 115 -14.96 12.71 8.59
CA LYS A 115 -14.14 13.83 9.03
C LYS A 115 -12.76 13.81 8.39
N PHE A 116 -12.24 14.98 8.11
CA PHE A 116 -10.81 15.19 7.90
C PHE A 116 -10.04 15.13 9.22
N HIS A 117 -8.73 14.91 9.14
CA HIS A 117 -7.85 14.86 10.31
C HIS A 117 -7.81 16.15 11.14
N ASN A 118 -8.17 17.29 10.54
CA ASN A 118 -8.32 18.58 11.22
C ASN A 118 -9.67 18.75 11.93
N GLY A 119 -10.54 17.73 11.89
CA GLY A 119 -11.85 17.71 12.55
C GLY A 119 -13.01 18.26 11.72
N GLN A 120 -12.75 18.88 10.57
CA GLN A 120 -13.82 19.34 9.65
C GLN A 120 -14.55 18.14 9.05
N THR A 121 -15.86 18.27 8.84
CA THR A 121 -16.65 17.26 8.14
C THR A 121 -16.47 17.43 6.63
N VAL A 122 -16.30 16.33 5.91
CA VAL A 122 -16.22 16.32 4.45
C VAL A 122 -17.55 16.79 3.85
N THR A 123 -17.47 17.72 2.91
CA THR A 123 -18.62 18.29 2.19
C THR A 123 -18.58 17.96 0.70
N ALA A 124 -19.69 18.18 0.01
CA ALA A 124 -19.74 18.06 -1.45
C ALA A 124 -18.79 19.08 -2.13
N GLU A 125 -18.60 20.25 -1.53
CA GLU A 125 -17.67 21.27 -2.03
C GLU A 125 -16.21 20.81 -1.97
N ASP A 126 -15.81 20.10 -0.91
CA ASP A 126 -14.45 19.51 -0.83
C ASP A 126 -14.20 18.49 -1.93
N VAL A 127 -15.21 17.69 -2.26
CA VAL A 127 -15.15 16.73 -3.36
C VAL A 127 -15.04 17.44 -4.70
N VAL A 128 -15.89 18.44 -4.93
CA VAL A 128 -15.85 19.27 -6.16
C VAL A 128 -14.49 19.96 -6.29
N TYR A 129 -13.98 20.53 -5.21
CA TYR A 129 -12.64 21.14 -5.17
C TYR A 129 -11.55 20.12 -5.53
N SER A 130 -11.52 18.98 -4.87
CA SER A 130 -10.48 17.96 -5.04
C SER A 130 -10.42 17.43 -6.47
N ILE A 131 -11.56 17.10 -7.06
CA ILE A 131 -11.63 16.56 -8.42
C ILE A 131 -11.31 17.65 -9.45
N ASN A 132 -11.83 18.85 -9.30
CA ASN A 132 -11.50 19.98 -10.18
C ASN A 132 -10.01 20.33 -10.10
N ARG A 133 -9.39 20.26 -8.92
CA ARG A 133 -7.97 20.47 -8.74
C ARG A 133 -7.15 19.43 -9.51
N CYS A 134 -7.54 18.15 -9.46
CA CYS A 134 -6.92 17.09 -10.26
C CYS A 134 -7.07 17.32 -11.76
N ALA A 135 -8.22 17.84 -12.21
CA ALA A 135 -8.55 18.10 -13.61
C ALA A 135 -7.98 19.44 -14.13
N ALA A 136 -7.58 20.35 -13.23
CA ALA A 136 -7.04 21.65 -13.63
C ALA A 136 -5.70 21.51 -14.36
N VAL A 137 -5.54 22.26 -15.44
CA VAL A 137 -4.25 22.38 -16.15
C VAL A 137 -3.45 23.50 -15.50
N PRO A 138 -2.31 23.21 -14.84
CA PRO A 138 -1.48 24.22 -14.24
C PRO A 138 -0.93 25.21 -15.29
N GLU A 139 -0.69 26.45 -14.87
CA GLU A 139 -0.14 27.47 -15.77
C GLU A 139 1.18 27.01 -16.41
N GLY A 140 1.27 27.16 -17.74
CA GLY A 140 2.43 26.75 -18.52
C GLY A 140 2.53 25.25 -18.81
N GLN A 141 1.52 24.47 -18.46
CA GLN A 141 1.45 23.04 -18.77
C GLN A 141 0.37 22.75 -19.84
N GLU A 142 0.49 21.60 -20.51
CA GLU A 142 -0.48 21.15 -21.53
C GLU A 142 -1.45 20.10 -20.99
N LYS A 143 -1.18 19.55 -19.81
CA LYS A 143 -1.96 18.46 -19.21
C LYS A 143 -2.45 18.84 -17.83
N PRO A 144 -3.58 18.26 -17.39
CA PRO A 144 -4.07 18.45 -16.03
C PRO A 144 -3.07 17.93 -14.99
N LEU A 145 -3.21 18.44 -13.75
CA LEU A 145 -2.38 18.05 -12.62
C LEU A 145 -2.29 16.52 -12.46
N VAL A 146 -3.43 15.83 -12.62
CA VAL A 146 -3.49 14.38 -12.69
C VAL A 146 -3.99 14.00 -14.10
N ALA A 147 -3.12 13.45 -14.93
CA ALA A 147 -3.38 13.20 -16.36
C ALA A 147 -4.65 12.40 -16.63
N ALA A 148 -5.02 11.46 -15.75
CA ALA A 148 -6.22 10.66 -15.87
C ALA A 148 -7.52 11.48 -15.83
N PHE A 149 -7.49 12.66 -15.23
CA PHE A 149 -8.65 13.56 -15.13
C PHE A 149 -8.86 14.45 -16.36
N SER A 150 -8.06 14.29 -17.41
CA SER A 150 -8.27 14.98 -18.70
C SER A 150 -9.63 14.69 -19.34
N ALA A 151 -10.26 13.58 -18.99
CA ALA A 151 -11.59 13.20 -19.46
C ALA A 151 -12.74 13.94 -18.74
N VAL A 152 -12.49 14.60 -17.61
CA VAL A 152 -13.51 15.28 -16.80
C VAL A 152 -14.01 16.52 -17.53
N LYS A 153 -15.34 16.62 -17.69
CA LYS A 153 -16.04 17.77 -18.27
C LYS A 153 -16.60 18.70 -17.20
N SER A 154 -17.28 18.12 -16.22
CA SER A 154 -17.84 18.89 -15.10
C SER A 154 -17.85 18.07 -13.82
N VAL A 155 -17.78 18.79 -12.70
CA VAL A 155 -17.95 18.25 -11.35
C VAL A 155 -18.91 19.18 -10.64
N GLU A 156 -20.05 18.66 -10.21
CA GLU A 156 -21.15 19.48 -9.67
C GLU A 156 -21.66 18.89 -8.36
N ALA A 157 -21.77 19.70 -7.33
CA ALA A 157 -22.54 19.36 -6.16
C ALA A 157 -24.04 19.52 -6.49
N LEU A 158 -24.77 18.41 -6.53
CA LEU A 158 -26.22 18.43 -6.77
C LEU A 158 -26.99 18.81 -5.52
N ASP A 159 -26.46 18.46 -4.37
CA ASP A 159 -26.93 18.85 -3.04
C ASP A 159 -25.75 18.69 -2.04
N GLU A 160 -26.01 18.84 -0.73
CA GLU A 160 -25.00 18.77 0.35
C GLU A 160 -24.26 17.43 0.43
N LYS A 161 -24.84 16.36 -0.13
CA LYS A 161 -24.29 14.97 -0.03
C LYS A 161 -24.12 14.29 -1.38
N THR A 162 -24.48 14.94 -2.47
CA THR A 162 -24.49 14.31 -3.81
C THR A 162 -23.61 15.07 -4.78
N VAL A 163 -22.64 14.39 -5.37
CA VAL A 163 -21.74 14.97 -6.37
C VAL A 163 -21.85 14.20 -7.68
N ALA A 164 -22.01 14.91 -8.77
CA ALA A 164 -21.96 14.35 -10.14
C ALA A 164 -20.62 14.68 -10.80
N VAL A 165 -19.98 13.67 -11.38
CA VAL A 165 -18.77 13.79 -12.19
C VAL A 165 -19.09 13.33 -13.61
N THR A 166 -19.03 14.26 -14.56
CA THR A 166 -19.31 13.99 -15.97
C THR A 166 -18.01 13.94 -16.77
N ILE A 167 -17.84 12.90 -17.58
CA ILE A 167 -16.69 12.68 -18.44
C ILE A 167 -17.04 12.84 -19.92
N ALA A 168 -16.02 13.10 -20.74
CA ALA A 168 -16.18 13.40 -22.16
C ALA A 168 -16.77 12.26 -22.98
N GLN A 169 -16.46 11.04 -22.63
CA GLN A 169 -16.93 9.82 -23.27
C GLN A 169 -16.97 8.68 -22.27
N ARG A 170 -17.76 7.66 -22.57
CA ARG A 170 -17.87 6.48 -21.72
C ARG A 170 -16.51 5.83 -21.49
N ASP A 171 -16.17 5.66 -20.21
CA ASP A 171 -15.00 4.95 -19.75
C ASP A 171 -15.34 4.18 -18.47
N LEU A 172 -15.38 2.85 -18.54
CA LEU A 172 -15.73 1.99 -17.41
C LEU A 172 -14.60 1.87 -16.38
N GLU A 173 -13.39 2.20 -16.76
CA GLU A 173 -12.22 2.19 -15.84
C GLU A 173 -12.07 3.52 -15.10
N PHE A 174 -12.82 4.56 -15.50
CA PHE A 174 -12.76 5.88 -14.90
C PHE A 174 -13.02 5.85 -13.38
N ILE A 175 -13.84 4.90 -12.91
CA ILE A 175 -14.11 4.72 -11.47
C ILE A 175 -12.82 4.50 -10.66
N SER A 176 -11.79 3.88 -11.24
CA SER A 176 -10.52 3.65 -10.56
C SER A 176 -9.76 4.95 -10.26
N TYR A 177 -9.98 6.01 -11.02
CA TYR A 177 -9.38 7.33 -10.77
C TYR A 177 -10.06 8.09 -9.63
N MET A 178 -11.26 7.68 -9.23
CA MET A 178 -11.95 8.23 -8.06
C MET A 178 -11.34 7.78 -6.72
N THR A 179 -10.24 7.07 -6.77
CA THR A 179 -9.31 6.85 -5.63
C THR A 179 -8.46 8.07 -5.33
N ALA A 180 -8.47 9.10 -6.20
CA ALA A 180 -7.81 10.37 -5.92
C ALA A 180 -8.29 10.97 -4.59
N ALA A 181 -7.35 11.45 -3.81
CA ALA A 181 -7.60 11.93 -2.45
C ALA A 181 -8.62 13.05 -2.41
N ILE A 182 -9.58 12.95 -1.49
CA ILE A 182 -10.45 14.09 -1.14
C ILE A 182 -9.73 14.87 -0.05
N ILE A 183 -9.53 16.16 -0.28
CA ILE A 183 -8.81 17.08 0.60
C ILE A 183 -9.68 18.30 0.95
N PRO A 184 -9.48 18.95 2.12
CA PRO A 184 -10.25 20.14 2.48
C PRO A 184 -9.97 21.29 1.51
N ALA A 185 -11.00 21.95 1.03
CA ALA A 185 -10.90 23.03 0.06
C ALA A 185 -10.19 24.28 0.59
N ASP A 186 -10.26 24.50 1.89
CA ASP A 186 -9.70 25.65 2.60
C ASP A 186 -8.34 25.38 3.27
N TYR A 187 -7.68 24.26 2.93
CA TYR A 187 -6.41 23.87 3.54
C TYR A 187 -5.25 23.86 2.52
N GLU A 188 -4.27 24.75 2.73
CA GLU A 188 -3.16 24.97 1.76
C GLU A 188 -1.87 24.19 2.07
N ASN A 189 -1.73 23.59 3.27
CA ASN A 189 -0.46 23.03 3.72
C ASN A 189 -0.30 21.52 3.42
N GLN A 190 -0.98 20.99 2.39
CA GLN A 190 -0.92 19.58 2.05
C GLN A 190 0.50 19.08 1.76
N ALA A 191 1.36 19.93 1.22
CA ALA A 191 2.74 19.56 0.87
C ALA A 191 3.62 19.23 2.09
N THR A 192 3.34 19.81 3.26
CA THR A 192 4.20 19.70 4.46
C THR A 192 3.51 19.14 5.68
N ALA A 193 2.20 19.27 5.77
CA ALA A 193 1.37 18.79 6.86
C ALA A 193 0.06 18.21 6.31
N PRO A 194 0.10 17.01 5.69
CA PRO A 194 -1.03 16.46 4.96
C PRO A 194 -2.24 16.20 5.86
N VAL A 195 -3.41 16.57 5.38
CA VAL A 195 -4.71 16.38 6.01
C VAL A 195 -5.63 15.63 5.06
N GLY A 196 -5.99 14.42 5.41
CA GLY A 196 -6.88 13.53 4.66
C GLY A 196 -7.99 12.97 5.54
N THR A 197 -8.60 11.87 5.09
CA THR A 197 -9.72 11.17 5.73
C THR A 197 -9.39 9.75 6.16
N GLY A 198 -8.14 9.32 5.97
CA GLY A 198 -7.69 7.95 6.19
C GLY A 198 -7.60 7.54 7.66
N PRO A 199 -7.31 6.25 7.92
CA PRO A 199 -7.26 5.67 9.27
C PRO A 199 -6.09 6.19 10.13
N PHE A 200 -5.07 6.77 9.51
CA PHE A 200 -3.95 7.41 10.20
C PHE A 200 -3.84 8.88 9.81
N ARG A 201 -3.40 9.71 10.76
CA ARG A 201 -3.11 11.12 10.53
C ARG A 201 -1.63 11.42 10.66
N PHE A 202 -1.17 12.39 9.91
CA PHE A 202 0.20 12.88 9.94
C PHE A 202 0.56 13.48 11.31
N VAL A 203 1.76 13.17 11.80
CA VAL A 203 2.32 13.74 13.04
C VAL A 203 3.55 14.58 12.71
N SER A 204 4.54 14.00 12.05
CA SER A 204 5.80 14.68 11.74
C SER A 204 6.55 14.02 10.60
N ARG A 205 7.45 14.76 9.97
CA ARG A 205 8.46 14.27 9.04
C ARG A 205 9.80 14.92 9.31
N THR A 206 10.84 14.12 9.39
CA THR A 206 12.22 14.55 9.33
C THR A 206 12.82 14.00 8.04
N PRO A 207 13.08 14.84 7.00
CA PRO A 207 13.62 14.37 5.73
C PRO A 207 14.85 13.48 5.92
N GLN A 208 14.92 12.38 5.17
CA GLN A 208 15.96 11.36 5.23
C GLN A 208 16.11 10.63 6.58
N GLN A 209 15.16 10.79 7.49
CA GLN A 209 15.16 10.11 8.78
C GLN A 209 13.87 9.33 9.01
N ASP A 210 12.75 10.04 9.15
CA ASP A 210 11.48 9.42 9.48
C ASP A 210 10.25 10.19 8.96
N PHE A 211 9.16 9.44 8.90
CA PHE A 211 7.80 9.94 8.72
C PHE A 211 6.90 9.25 9.74
N VAL A 212 6.20 10.02 10.54
CA VAL A 212 5.39 9.53 11.65
C VAL A 212 3.94 9.82 11.44
N MET A 213 3.10 8.82 11.65
CA MET A 213 1.65 8.94 11.68
C MET A 213 1.06 8.21 12.89
N GLU A 214 -0.09 8.67 13.34
CA GLU A 214 -0.84 8.09 14.46
C GLU A 214 -2.27 7.76 14.04
N ARG A 215 -2.91 6.84 14.77
CA ARG A 215 -4.32 6.46 14.52
C ARG A 215 -5.23 7.69 14.59
N PHE A 216 -6.14 7.78 13.62
CA PHE A 216 -7.21 8.75 13.64
C PHE A 216 -8.43 8.15 14.34
N GLU A 217 -8.74 8.62 15.56
CA GLU A 217 -9.80 8.05 16.38
C GLU A 217 -11.22 8.31 15.81
N ASP A 218 -11.40 9.40 15.05
CA ASP A 218 -12.67 9.76 14.40
C ASP A 218 -12.81 9.16 12.99
N TYR A 219 -11.98 8.12 12.65
CA TYR A 219 -12.06 7.49 11.35
C TYR A 219 -13.43 6.84 11.13
N TRP A 220 -14.04 7.11 9.99
CA TRP A 220 -15.38 6.65 9.63
C TRP A 220 -15.51 5.14 9.43
N GLY A 221 -14.42 4.45 9.11
CA GLY A 221 -14.38 3.01 8.87
C GLY A 221 -13.98 2.21 10.10
N ALA A 222 -13.53 0.98 9.88
CA ALA A 222 -12.96 0.18 10.96
C ALA A 222 -11.68 0.84 11.49
N PRO A 223 -11.58 1.11 12.80
CA PRO A 223 -10.43 1.80 13.37
C PRO A 223 -9.15 0.97 13.19
N ALA A 224 -8.03 1.64 12.94
CA ALA A 224 -6.73 0.99 12.92
C ALA A 224 -6.41 0.37 14.29
N TRP A 225 -5.72 -0.78 14.29
CA TRP A 225 -5.33 -1.46 15.52
C TRP A 225 -4.13 -0.78 16.19
N LEU A 226 -3.14 -0.33 15.40
CA LEU A 226 -1.94 0.34 15.90
C LEU A 226 -2.24 1.79 16.32
N ASP A 227 -1.57 2.25 17.37
CA ASP A 227 -1.63 3.65 17.80
C ASP A 227 -0.77 4.55 16.92
N LYS A 228 0.41 4.04 16.51
CA LYS A 228 1.40 4.82 15.77
C LYS A 228 2.18 3.95 14.79
N VAL A 229 2.50 4.54 13.65
CA VAL A 229 3.41 3.97 12.64
C VAL A 229 4.52 4.98 12.35
N THR A 230 5.76 4.50 12.42
CA THR A 230 6.93 5.28 12.05
C THR A 230 7.57 4.65 10.82
N TYR A 231 7.63 5.37 9.71
CA TYR A 231 8.43 4.98 8.56
C TYR A 231 9.85 5.51 8.77
N LYS A 232 10.82 4.61 8.88
CA LYS A 232 12.24 4.94 9.02
C LYS A 232 12.93 4.81 7.68
N ILE A 233 13.56 5.90 7.23
CA ILE A 233 14.32 5.92 6.00
C ILE A 233 15.67 5.25 6.26
N CYS A 234 16.00 4.23 5.47
CA CYS A 234 17.28 3.56 5.48
C CYS A 234 18.06 3.95 4.22
N GLU A 235 19.36 4.20 4.35
CA GLU A 235 20.18 4.71 3.24
C GLU A 235 20.20 3.79 2.00
N ASN A 236 20.02 2.49 2.21
CA ASN A 236 20.01 1.49 1.15
C ASN A 236 19.39 0.17 1.66
N ALA A 237 19.27 -0.77 0.76
CA ALA A 237 18.67 -2.07 1.02
C ALA A 237 19.47 -2.93 2.03
N ASP A 238 20.80 -2.82 2.09
CA ASP A 238 21.60 -3.53 3.08
C ASP A 238 21.39 -2.95 4.48
N ALA A 239 21.24 -1.64 4.58
CA ALA A 239 20.87 -0.97 5.82
C ALA A 239 19.49 -1.41 6.34
N LEU A 240 18.52 -1.71 5.44
CA LEU A 240 17.24 -2.30 5.83
C LEU A 240 17.43 -3.64 6.55
N VAL A 241 18.19 -4.56 5.95
CA VAL A 241 18.47 -5.90 6.53
C VAL A 241 19.18 -5.77 7.88
N MET A 242 20.16 -4.87 7.98
CA MET A 242 20.86 -4.60 9.25
C MET A 242 19.91 -4.05 10.33
N ASN A 243 19.05 -3.11 9.98
CA ASN A 243 18.09 -2.52 10.90
C ASN A 243 17.00 -3.53 11.34
N LEU A 244 16.53 -4.42 10.45
CA LEU A 244 15.66 -5.54 10.80
C LEU A 244 16.35 -6.47 11.81
N ASN A 245 17.51 -7.02 11.45
CA ASN A 245 18.26 -7.93 12.32
C ASN A 245 18.67 -7.29 13.66
N GLY A 246 18.87 -5.97 13.68
CA GLY A 246 19.18 -5.19 14.87
C GLY A 246 17.97 -4.78 15.70
N GLY A 247 16.75 -5.06 15.25
CA GLY A 247 15.51 -4.73 15.96
C GLY A 247 15.19 -3.24 16.01
N SER A 248 15.71 -2.43 15.07
CA SER A 248 15.41 -1.00 14.96
C SER A 248 14.30 -0.67 13.95
N ILE A 249 13.87 -1.67 13.18
CA ILE A 249 12.65 -1.70 12.39
C ILE A 249 11.99 -3.07 12.57
N ASP A 250 10.66 -3.09 12.51
CA ASP A 250 9.85 -4.27 12.76
C ASP A 250 9.34 -4.91 11.46
N LEU A 251 9.18 -4.10 10.42
CA LEU A 251 8.60 -4.49 9.15
C LEU A 251 9.33 -3.81 7.99
N CYS A 252 9.46 -4.54 6.88
CA CYS A 252 9.82 -3.99 5.58
C CYS A 252 8.94 -4.64 4.51
N ALA A 253 8.33 -3.83 3.65
CA ALA A 253 7.39 -4.33 2.64
C ALA A 253 8.08 -4.93 1.40
N HIS A 254 9.28 -4.44 1.05
CA HIS A 254 9.94 -4.78 -0.21
C HIS A 254 11.37 -5.24 0.02
N LEU A 255 11.59 -6.54 -0.08
CA LEU A 255 12.91 -7.16 -0.04
C LEU A 255 13.07 -8.06 -1.28
N THR A 256 14.29 -8.12 -1.79
CA THR A 256 14.68 -9.15 -2.74
C THR A 256 14.86 -10.50 -2.04
N SER A 257 14.81 -11.62 -2.78
CA SER A 257 15.08 -12.96 -2.22
C SER A 257 16.45 -13.02 -1.53
N ALA A 258 17.46 -12.40 -2.13
CA ALA A 258 18.81 -12.34 -1.56
C ALA A 258 18.87 -11.58 -0.23
N GLN A 259 18.07 -10.53 -0.05
CA GLN A 259 17.95 -9.80 1.21
C GLN A 259 17.15 -10.58 2.25
N ALA A 260 16.02 -11.17 1.83
CA ALA A 260 15.20 -12.00 2.71
C ALA A 260 15.99 -13.18 3.29
N SER A 261 16.88 -13.79 2.50
CA SER A 261 17.75 -14.90 2.95
C SER A 261 18.76 -14.51 4.04
N GLN A 262 19.04 -13.21 4.22
CA GLN A 262 19.95 -12.69 5.25
C GLN A 262 19.26 -12.37 6.57
N LEU A 263 17.92 -12.45 6.62
CA LEU A 263 17.17 -12.22 7.84
C LEU A 263 17.36 -13.39 8.82
N ASN A 264 17.38 -13.07 10.11
CA ASN A 264 17.39 -14.08 11.14
C ASN A 264 16.02 -14.80 11.26
N GLN A 265 16.01 -15.94 11.96
CA GLN A 265 14.82 -16.80 12.05
C GLN A 265 13.65 -16.21 12.88
N SER A 266 13.82 -15.03 13.46
CA SER A 266 12.73 -14.36 14.20
C SER A 266 11.75 -13.63 13.29
N PHE A 267 12.10 -13.44 12.01
CA PHE A 267 11.22 -12.80 11.03
C PHE A 267 10.39 -13.82 10.25
N GLN A 268 9.13 -13.49 10.03
CA GLN A 268 8.29 -14.16 9.06
C GLN A 268 8.45 -13.47 7.71
N VAL A 269 8.90 -14.20 6.71
CA VAL A 269 8.97 -13.73 5.32
C VAL A 269 7.68 -14.14 4.62
N LEU A 270 6.96 -13.16 4.10
CA LEU A 270 5.75 -13.36 3.30
C LEU A 270 6.09 -13.08 1.84
N GLU A 271 5.70 -13.99 0.96
CA GLU A 271 5.83 -13.84 -0.48
C GLU A 271 4.46 -13.52 -1.09
N GLY A 272 4.40 -12.48 -1.92
CA GLY A 272 3.19 -12.04 -2.59
C GLY A 272 3.41 -11.84 -4.08
N THR A 273 2.39 -12.12 -4.89
CA THR A 273 2.42 -11.84 -6.32
C THR A 273 2.19 -10.35 -6.57
N MET A 274 3.16 -9.70 -7.21
CA MET A 274 3.05 -8.30 -7.60
C MET A 274 2.34 -8.13 -8.95
N ASN A 275 1.65 -7.01 -9.13
CA ASN A 275 1.14 -6.57 -10.43
C ASN A 275 2.26 -5.95 -11.30
N LEU A 276 3.40 -6.62 -11.37
CA LEU A 276 4.56 -6.19 -12.13
C LEU A 276 4.94 -7.26 -13.13
N VAL A 277 4.98 -6.89 -14.42
CA VAL A 277 5.45 -7.77 -15.49
C VAL A 277 6.79 -7.27 -16.01
N GLN A 278 7.81 -8.12 -15.93
CA GLN A 278 9.06 -7.88 -16.63
C GLN A 278 8.92 -8.32 -18.09
N ALA A 279 9.12 -7.41 -19.02
CA ALA A 279 8.92 -7.64 -20.43
C ALA A 279 10.00 -7.01 -21.29
N ILE A 280 10.26 -7.62 -22.44
CA ILE A 280 11.08 -7.05 -23.50
C ILE A 280 10.15 -6.40 -24.53
N TYR A 281 10.26 -5.08 -24.69
CA TYR A 281 9.50 -4.32 -25.67
C TYR A 281 10.28 -4.23 -26.98
N LEU A 282 9.70 -4.79 -28.07
CA LEU A 282 10.31 -4.79 -29.38
C LEU A 282 9.73 -3.63 -30.22
N ASN A 283 10.61 -2.75 -30.73
CA ASN A 283 10.19 -1.69 -31.64
C ASN A 283 9.86 -2.28 -33.02
N ASN A 284 8.57 -2.48 -33.30
CA ASN A 284 8.09 -3.09 -34.55
C ASN A 284 8.34 -2.23 -35.79
N GLN A 285 8.77 -0.98 -35.66
CA GLN A 285 9.12 -0.10 -36.77
C GLN A 285 10.62 -0.16 -37.10
N ALA A 286 11.42 -0.76 -36.24
CA ALA A 286 12.88 -0.87 -36.42
C ALA A 286 13.29 -2.27 -36.89
N LYS A 287 14.21 -2.36 -37.86
CA LYS A 287 14.83 -3.61 -38.26
C LYS A 287 15.72 -4.17 -37.14
N PRO A 288 15.75 -5.48 -36.94
CA PRO A 288 15.02 -6.54 -37.68
C PRO A 288 13.63 -6.84 -37.12
N PHE A 289 13.14 -6.05 -36.14
CA PHE A 289 11.89 -6.34 -35.42
C PHE A 289 10.62 -5.95 -36.18
N ASP A 290 10.74 -5.30 -37.34
CA ASP A 290 9.64 -5.11 -38.31
C ASP A 290 9.15 -6.45 -38.90
N ASN A 291 10.00 -7.48 -38.90
CA ASN A 291 9.65 -8.83 -39.33
C ASN A 291 9.02 -9.63 -38.18
N GLN A 292 7.77 -10.08 -38.39
CA GLN A 292 7.03 -10.88 -37.42
C GLN A 292 7.76 -12.20 -37.06
N LEU A 293 8.37 -12.88 -38.04
CA LEU A 293 9.06 -14.14 -37.79
C LEU A 293 10.28 -13.98 -36.88
N VAL A 294 10.96 -12.82 -36.96
CA VAL A 294 12.08 -12.50 -36.06
C VAL A 294 11.58 -12.33 -34.62
N ARG A 295 10.45 -11.64 -34.43
CA ARG A 295 9.85 -11.48 -33.10
C ARG A 295 9.39 -12.82 -32.50
N GLN A 296 8.78 -13.68 -33.33
CA GLN A 296 8.40 -15.03 -32.93
C GLN A 296 9.62 -15.88 -32.57
N ALA A 297 10.70 -15.82 -33.38
CA ALA A 297 11.93 -16.55 -33.11
C ALA A 297 12.53 -16.14 -31.72
N LEU A 298 12.49 -14.85 -31.36
CA LEU A 298 12.92 -14.39 -30.05
C LEU A 298 12.06 -14.99 -28.92
N CYS A 299 10.76 -15.08 -29.10
CA CYS A 299 9.87 -15.69 -28.10
C CYS A 299 10.19 -17.17 -27.85
N TYR A 300 10.65 -17.90 -28.89
CA TYR A 300 11.10 -19.30 -28.75
C TYR A 300 12.52 -19.43 -28.22
N ALA A 301 13.39 -18.45 -28.48
CA ALA A 301 14.79 -18.50 -28.08
C ALA A 301 15.04 -18.10 -26.64
N ILE A 302 14.15 -17.32 -26.04
CA ILE A 302 14.31 -16.82 -24.67
C ILE A 302 13.93 -17.91 -23.67
N ASP A 303 14.93 -18.36 -22.91
CA ASP A 303 14.72 -19.21 -21.74
C ASP A 303 14.22 -18.37 -20.55
N ARG A 304 12.90 -18.26 -20.45
CA ARG A 304 12.25 -17.47 -19.39
C ARG A 304 12.49 -18.07 -18.00
N GLN A 305 12.52 -19.40 -17.90
CA GLN A 305 12.78 -20.07 -16.61
C GLN A 305 14.22 -19.83 -16.16
N GLY A 306 15.19 -19.99 -17.04
CA GLY A 306 16.60 -19.73 -16.71
C GLY A 306 16.87 -18.28 -16.32
N ILE A 307 16.14 -17.30 -16.92
CA ILE A 307 16.21 -15.90 -16.50
C ILE A 307 15.62 -15.74 -15.08
N MET A 308 14.46 -16.32 -14.82
CA MET A 308 13.78 -16.26 -13.52
C MET A 308 14.64 -16.89 -12.42
N ASP A 309 15.23 -18.05 -12.69
CA ASP A 309 16.13 -18.73 -11.75
C ASP A 309 17.39 -17.91 -11.44
N MET A 310 17.93 -17.21 -12.44
CA MET A 310 19.16 -16.42 -12.31
C MET A 310 18.94 -15.06 -11.65
N VAL A 311 17.81 -14.40 -11.93
CA VAL A 311 17.55 -12.99 -11.52
C VAL A 311 16.67 -12.90 -10.28
N ALA A 312 15.82 -13.89 -10.05
CA ALA A 312 14.82 -13.90 -8.98
C ALA A 312 14.86 -15.18 -8.13
N ASP A 313 15.96 -15.94 -8.16
CA ASP A 313 16.12 -17.20 -7.40
C ASP A 313 14.95 -18.19 -7.59
N GLY A 314 14.36 -18.20 -8.80
CA GLY A 314 13.20 -19.02 -9.15
C GLY A 314 11.84 -18.47 -8.71
N HIS A 315 11.81 -17.32 -8.02
CA HIS A 315 10.57 -16.69 -7.59
C HIS A 315 9.91 -15.91 -8.73
N GLY A 316 8.65 -16.22 -9.02
CA GLY A 316 7.89 -15.57 -10.08
C GLY A 316 7.01 -16.55 -10.87
N THR A 317 6.34 -16.02 -11.89
CA THR A 317 5.50 -16.81 -12.77
C THR A 317 5.77 -16.42 -14.22
N ALA A 318 6.12 -17.40 -15.08
CA ALA A 318 6.25 -17.15 -16.50
C ALA A 318 4.87 -16.84 -17.10
N VAL A 319 4.77 -15.69 -17.76
CA VAL A 319 3.51 -15.23 -18.37
C VAL A 319 3.58 -15.34 -19.90
N GLY A 320 2.45 -15.67 -20.52
CA GLY A 320 2.34 -15.81 -21.98
C GLY A 320 1.92 -14.54 -22.71
N SER A 321 1.41 -13.54 -21.96
CA SER A 321 0.91 -12.28 -22.52
C SER A 321 1.06 -11.15 -21.51
N SER A 322 0.80 -9.91 -21.94
CA SER A 322 0.74 -8.76 -21.05
C SER A 322 -0.47 -8.78 -20.10
N ILE A 323 -1.46 -9.62 -20.36
CA ILE A 323 -2.57 -9.89 -19.44
C ILE A 323 -2.25 -11.22 -18.76
N TYR A 324 -2.05 -11.19 -17.47
CA TYR A 324 -1.62 -12.34 -16.68
C TYR A 324 -2.68 -12.76 -15.66
N PRO A 325 -2.56 -13.95 -15.03
CA PRO A 325 -3.62 -14.56 -14.21
C PRO A 325 -4.20 -13.69 -13.10
N ALA A 326 -3.41 -12.77 -12.54
CA ALA A 326 -3.90 -11.86 -11.50
C ALA A 326 -4.99 -10.86 -12.01
N PHE A 327 -5.02 -10.59 -13.34
CA PHE A 327 -6.09 -9.81 -13.95
C PHE A 327 -7.30 -10.71 -14.30
N THR A 328 -7.90 -11.31 -13.31
CA THR A 328 -8.96 -12.32 -13.45
C THR A 328 -10.11 -11.88 -14.37
N LYS A 329 -10.44 -10.59 -14.37
CA LYS A 329 -11.49 -9.99 -15.22
C LYS A 329 -11.15 -10.01 -16.72
N TYR A 330 -9.88 -9.96 -17.07
CA TYR A 330 -9.39 -9.81 -18.43
C TYR A 330 -8.55 -10.98 -18.93
N PHE A 331 -8.11 -11.85 -18.03
CA PHE A 331 -7.30 -13.00 -18.35
C PHE A 331 -8.19 -14.15 -18.88
N LEU A 332 -7.85 -14.64 -20.07
CA LEU A 332 -8.38 -15.88 -20.63
C LEU A 332 -7.27 -16.94 -20.55
N PRO A 333 -7.52 -18.07 -19.87
CA PRO A 333 -6.54 -19.15 -19.73
C PRO A 333 -6.11 -19.78 -21.05
#